data_e400b3498a2b442bc316f02a92e855ba
#
_entry.id   e400b3498a2b442bc316f02a92e855ba
#
_cell.length_a   1.000
_cell.length_b   1.000
_cell.length_c   1.000
_cell.angle_alpha   90.00
_cell.angle_beta   90.00
_cell.angle_gamma   90.00
#
_symmetry.space_group_name_H-M   'P 1'
#
loop_
_entity.id
_entity.type
_entity.pdbx_description
1 polymer ?
#
loop_
_entity_poly.entity_id
_entity_poly.type
_entity_poly.pdbx_seq_one_letter_code
_entity_poly.pdbx_strand_id
1 'polypeptide(L)'
;MLKKFEILSSELSYEVFIGSDFVASHLSSFSNKCIVDQKVSTLWGQLFEPGCILFEANEQNKTFAGVEKIISELRERGVARANRISAIGGGIVQDVSTLSASTYMRGIKWEYYPTTLLGMVDSCIGGKSSINVGEFKNLAGNFYPPEKVIIDTSFCRTLEEVQIIEGLFEALKICYADSQGTFQKYLSLINLKTSLYDLDFIALVELSLLTKKRFIEEDEFDQGIRLLLNFGHTFGHAIEAATHFKVKHGVAVGLGILIAHNLSVVLGLIDESNQTAMKLIDHVKQLLVLVPELKTILSCVDPVVYINKFSADKKHTMDNYMAILFRSDDQLIRHSFDKSQKIDQLIVGSFMRMLESL
;
A
#
# COMPACT_ATOMS: atom_id res chain seq x y z
N MET A 1 3.38 9.63 -23.22
CA MET A 1 2.60 8.56 -23.92
C MET A 1 1.69 7.90 -22.91
N LEU A 2 0.40 7.73 -23.21
CA LEU A 2 -0.55 7.06 -22.32
C LEU A 2 -0.36 5.53 -22.42
N LYS A 3 -0.11 4.87 -21.28
CA LYS A 3 -0.08 3.41 -21.17
C LYS A 3 -1.47 2.91 -20.81
N LYS A 4 -1.82 1.71 -21.27
CA LYS A 4 -3.12 1.11 -20.98
C LYS A 4 -2.99 -0.41 -20.90
N PHE A 5 -3.65 -1.00 -19.89
CA PHE A 5 -3.83 -2.46 -19.77
C PHE A 5 -5.12 -2.78 -19.01
N GLU A 6 -5.52 -4.03 -19.04
CA GLU A 6 -6.72 -4.53 -18.35
C GLU A 6 -6.31 -5.46 -17.21
N ILE A 7 -7.06 -5.42 -16.11
CA ILE A 7 -7.02 -6.41 -15.02
C ILE A 7 -8.22 -7.33 -15.19
N LEU A 8 -7.95 -8.62 -15.27
CA LEU A 8 -9.00 -9.62 -15.29
C LEU A 8 -9.49 -9.91 -13.87
N SER A 9 -10.79 -9.95 -13.68
CA SER A 9 -11.45 -10.24 -12.42
C SER A 9 -12.70 -11.06 -12.67
N SER A 10 -13.09 -11.88 -11.71
CA SER A 10 -14.25 -12.75 -11.81
C SER A 10 -15.59 -11.98 -11.90
N GLU A 11 -15.67 -10.82 -11.24
CA GLU A 11 -16.88 -10.00 -11.23
C GLU A 11 -16.88 -8.92 -12.32
N LEU A 12 -15.77 -8.18 -12.43
CA LEU A 12 -15.64 -7.06 -13.35
C LEU A 12 -14.18 -6.85 -13.75
N SER A 13 -13.83 -7.18 -15.00
CA SER A 13 -12.55 -6.73 -15.57
C SER A 13 -12.56 -5.22 -15.75
N TYR A 14 -11.43 -4.58 -15.51
CA TYR A 14 -11.32 -3.13 -15.53
C TYR A 14 -10.01 -2.64 -16.14
N GLU A 15 -10.08 -1.41 -16.66
CA GLU A 15 -8.97 -0.81 -17.39
C GLU A 15 -8.12 0.07 -16.47
N VAL A 16 -6.80 0.02 -16.65
CA VAL A 16 -5.81 0.88 -15.99
C VAL A 16 -5.15 1.76 -17.04
N PHE A 17 -5.15 3.07 -16.79
CA PHE A 17 -4.48 4.08 -17.62
C PHE A 17 -3.37 4.72 -16.82
N ILE A 18 -2.18 4.90 -17.42
CA ILE A 18 -1.01 5.52 -16.76
C ILE A 18 -0.45 6.60 -17.70
N GLY A 19 -0.26 7.79 -17.18
CA GLY A 19 0.35 8.89 -17.91
C GLY A 19 0.76 10.04 -17.00
N SER A 20 1.09 11.17 -17.57
CA SER A 20 1.38 12.41 -16.84
C SER A 20 0.69 13.59 -17.51
N ASP A 21 0.22 14.53 -16.70
CA ASP A 21 -0.39 15.81 -17.14
C ASP A 21 -1.63 15.66 -18.04
N PHE A 22 -2.39 14.56 -17.89
CA PHE A 22 -3.56 14.32 -18.73
C PHE A 22 -4.90 14.36 -17.99
N VAL A 23 -4.89 14.26 -16.66
CA VAL A 23 -6.11 14.27 -15.84
C VAL A 23 -6.88 15.58 -16.03
N ALA A 24 -6.20 16.71 -16.16
CA ALA A 24 -6.86 17.99 -16.41
C ALA A 24 -7.82 17.97 -17.62
N SER A 25 -7.49 17.24 -18.68
CA SER A 25 -8.36 17.07 -19.86
C SER A 25 -9.52 16.11 -19.64
N HIS A 26 -9.43 15.20 -18.66
CA HIS A 26 -10.48 14.25 -18.28
C HIS A 26 -11.41 14.82 -17.20
N LEU A 27 -10.87 15.72 -16.35
CA LEU A 27 -11.58 16.29 -15.21
C LEU A 27 -12.62 17.36 -15.59
N SER A 28 -12.55 17.96 -16.77
CA SER A 28 -13.58 18.87 -17.28
C SER A 28 -14.99 18.25 -17.35
N SER A 29 -15.11 16.98 -17.06
CA SER A 29 -16.36 16.22 -16.94
C SER A 29 -16.73 15.81 -15.51
N PHE A 30 -15.93 16.16 -14.49
CA PHE A 30 -16.30 15.88 -13.10
C PHE A 30 -17.42 16.82 -12.63
N SER A 31 -18.59 16.26 -12.65
CA SER A 31 -19.78 16.84 -12.06
C SER A 31 -19.77 16.64 -10.52
N ASN A 32 -20.83 17.09 -9.86
CA ASN A 32 -21.15 16.89 -8.45
C ASN A 32 -21.12 15.44 -7.92
N LYS A 33 -20.50 14.49 -8.65
CA LYS A 33 -20.42 13.06 -8.36
C LYS A 33 -19.01 12.59 -8.05
N CYS A 34 -18.10 13.51 -7.69
CA CYS A 34 -16.75 13.16 -7.31
C CYS A 34 -16.54 13.26 -5.79
N ILE A 35 -15.74 12.35 -5.27
CA ILE A 35 -15.24 12.32 -3.89
C ILE A 35 -13.77 12.67 -3.98
N VAL A 36 -13.35 13.75 -3.33
CA VAL A 36 -11.99 14.29 -3.44
C VAL A 36 -11.39 14.43 -2.05
N ASP A 37 -10.13 14.00 -1.91
CA ASP A 37 -9.32 14.32 -0.73
C ASP A 37 -9.23 15.84 -0.56
N GLN A 38 -9.55 16.34 0.62
CA GLN A 38 -9.52 17.77 0.93
C GLN A 38 -8.13 18.38 0.68
N LYS A 39 -7.03 17.66 0.99
CA LYS A 39 -5.66 18.11 0.72
C LYS A 39 -5.41 18.20 -0.79
N VAL A 40 -5.85 17.22 -1.56
CA VAL A 40 -5.76 17.22 -3.02
C VAL A 40 -6.57 18.38 -3.62
N SER A 41 -7.78 18.61 -3.14
CA SER A 41 -8.59 19.75 -3.57
C SER A 41 -7.93 21.10 -3.29
N THR A 42 -7.18 21.22 -2.20
CA THR A 42 -6.43 22.45 -1.89
C THR A 42 -5.23 22.65 -2.81
N LEU A 43 -4.48 21.58 -3.11
CA LEU A 43 -3.25 21.64 -3.92
C LEU A 43 -3.53 21.75 -5.42
N TRP A 44 -4.64 21.15 -5.88
CA TRP A 44 -5.02 21.00 -7.28
C TRP A 44 -6.40 21.59 -7.59
N GLY A 45 -6.82 22.60 -6.81
CA GLY A 45 -8.18 23.14 -6.85
C GLY A 45 -8.67 23.57 -8.23
N GLN A 46 -7.75 24.01 -9.10
CA GLN A 46 -8.07 24.37 -10.50
C GLN A 46 -8.60 23.19 -11.34
N LEU A 47 -8.41 21.97 -10.88
CA LEU A 47 -8.89 20.76 -11.56
C LEU A 47 -10.33 20.39 -11.19
N PHE A 48 -10.88 20.95 -10.11
CA PHE A 48 -12.16 20.50 -9.56
C PHE A 48 -13.22 21.59 -9.69
N GLU A 49 -14.39 21.20 -10.24
CA GLU A 49 -15.55 22.08 -10.25
C GLU A 49 -16.16 22.22 -8.83
N PRO A 50 -16.82 23.35 -8.53
CA PRO A 50 -17.61 23.47 -7.32
C PRO A 50 -18.66 22.37 -7.25
N GLY A 51 -18.72 21.67 -6.11
CA GLY A 51 -19.73 20.63 -5.92
C GLY A 51 -19.19 19.21 -5.72
N CYS A 52 -17.86 18.98 -5.74
CA CYS A 52 -17.29 17.70 -5.30
C CYS A 52 -17.55 17.46 -3.80
N ILE A 53 -17.64 16.19 -3.39
CA ILE A 53 -17.67 15.78 -1.99
C ILE A 53 -16.24 15.86 -1.47
N LEU A 54 -15.97 16.79 -0.57
CA LEU A 54 -14.67 16.90 0.08
C LEU A 54 -14.59 15.94 1.27
N PHE A 55 -13.61 15.05 1.23
CA PHE A 55 -13.36 14.09 2.29
C PHE A 55 -12.01 14.37 2.96
N GLU A 56 -12.01 14.55 4.27
CA GLU A 56 -10.79 14.67 5.05
C GLU A 56 -10.16 13.29 5.23
N ALA A 57 -9.16 12.97 4.40
CA ALA A 57 -8.53 11.66 4.29
C ALA A 57 -7.51 11.43 5.42
N ASN A 58 -8.00 11.13 6.61
CA ASN A 58 -7.20 10.71 7.77
C ASN A 58 -7.72 9.37 8.32
N GLU A 59 -6.89 8.70 9.13
CA GLU A 59 -7.23 7.38 9.69
C GLU A 59 -8.48 7.41 10.60
N GLN A 60 -8.78 8.54 11.22
CA GLN A 60 -9.94 8.69 12.10
C GLN A 60 -11.25 8.70 11.30
N ASN A 61 -11.20 9.16 10.05
CA ASN A 61 -12.35 9.19 9.15
C ASN A 61 -12.48 7.91 8.30
N LYS A 62 -11.50 7.00 8.34
CA LYS A 62 -11.52 5.71 7.64
C LYS A 62 -12.40 4.70 8.37
N THR A 63 -13.69 4.98 8.49
CA THR A 63 -14.65 4.26 9.34
C THR A 63 -16.00 4.13 8.68
N PHE A 64 -16.92 3.37 9.29
CA PHE A 64 -18.33 3.34 8.86
C PHE A 64 -18.98 4.72 8.87
N ALA A 65 -18.65 5.59 9.83
CA ALA A 65 -19.17 6.96 9.86
C ALA A 65 -18.67 7.78 8.65
N GLY A 66 -17.42 7.59 8.22
CA GLY A 66 -16.91 8.20 6.99
C GLY A 66 -17.66 7.71 5.75
N VAL A 67 -17.96 6.41 5.67
CA VAL A 67 -18.76 5.81 4.59
C VAL A 67 -20.19 6.35 4.61
N GLU A 68 -20.83 6.43 5.78
CA GLU A 68 -22.18 7.00 5.95
C GLU A 68 -22.23 8.45 5.45
N LYS A 69 -21.25 9.27 5.82
CA LYS A 69 -21.14 10.65 5.35
C LYS A 69 -21.13 10.73 3.82
N ILE A 70 -20.29 9.91 3.17
CA ILE A 70 -20.22 9.88 1.69
C ILE A 70 -21.55 9.45 1.09
N ILE A 71 -22.19 8.41 1.62
CA ILE A 71 -23.47 7.89 1.12
C ILE A 71 -24.58 8.96 1.24
N SER A 72 -24.62 9.69 2.35
CA SER A 72 -25.58 10.78 2.58
C SER A 72 -25.38 11.92 1.57
N GLU A 73 -24.15 12.35 1.38
CA GLU A 73 -23.79 13.38 0.40
C GLU A 73 -24.15 12.95 -1.04
N LEU A 74 -23.89 11.68 -1.41
CA LEU A 74 -24.28 11.16 -2.72
C LEU A 74 -25.80 11.22 -2.90
N ARG A 75 -26.56 10.89 -1.87
CA ARG A 75 -28.02 10.93 -1.91
C ARG A 75 -28.56 12.35 -2.04
N GLU A 76 -28.05 13.28 -1.25
CA GLU A 76 -28.44 14.70 -1.28
C GLU A 76 -28.16 15.35 -2.64
N ARG A 77 -27.10 14.92 -3.32
CA ARG A 77 -26.74 15.36 -4.67
C ARG A 77 -27.50 14.66 -5.78
N GLY A 78 -28.47 13.83 -5.45
CA GLY A 78 -29.32 13.14 -6.42
C GLY A 78 -28.59 12.08 -7.26
N VAL A 79 -27.49 11.50 -6.74
CA VAL A 79 -26.77 10.43 -7.43
C VAL A 79 -27.68 9.20 -7.52
N ALA A 80 -27.99 8.78 -8.73
CA ALA A 80 -28.83 7.63 -9.04
C ALA A 80 -27.99 6.38 -9.29
N ARG A 81 -28.58 5.19 -9.19
CA ARG A 81 -27.92 3.91 -9.40
C ARG A 81 -27.21 3.77 -10.76
N ALA A 82 -27.76 4.41 -11.79
CA ALA A 82 -27.18 4.40 -13.14
C ALA A 82 -25.99 5.35 -13.31
N ASN A 83 -25.70 6.20 -12.32
CA ASN A 83 -24.56 7.10 -12.37
C ASN A 83 -23.26 6.37 -12.04
N ARG A 84 -22.15 7.04 -12.39
CA ARG A 84 -20.80 6.67 -11.97
C ARG A 84 -20.29 7.74 -11.02
N ILE A 85 -19.54 7.35 -10.00
CA ILE A 85 -18.82 8.26 -9.13
C ILE A 85 -17.32 8.16 -9.38
N SER A 86 -16.60 9.26 -9.15
CA SER A 86 -15.15 9.32 -9.26
C SER A 86 -14.55 9.55 -7.87
N ALA A 87 -13.56 8.75 -7.48
CA ALA A 87 -12.82 8.89 -6.25
C ALA A 87 -11.40 9.39 -6.56
N ILE A 88 -10.99 10.53 -5.97
CA ILE A 88 -9.71 11.18 -6.23
C ILE A 88 -8.99 11.36 -4.90
N GLY A 89 -7.90 10.63 -4.68
CA GLY A 89 -7.16 10.68 -3.41
C GLY A 89 -6.21 9.51 -3.22
N GLY A 90 -5.64 9.42 -2.03
CA GLY A 90 -4.82 8.29 -1.60
C GLY A 90 -5.64 7.07 -1.17
N GLY A 91 -4.98 6.08 -0.54
CA GLY A 91 -5.60 4.82 -0.11
C GLY A 91 -6.79 4.98 0.83
N ILE A 92 -6.83 5.99 1.69
CA ILE A 92 -7.97 6.25 2.57
C ILE A 92 -9.22 6.62 1.76
N VAL A 93 -9.09 7.52 0.78
CA VAL A 93 -10.20 7.86 -0.12
C VAL A 93 -10.63 6.63 -0.92
N GLN A 94 -9.66 5.85 -1.42
CA GLN A 94 -9.94 4.59 -2.10
C GLN A 94 -10.84 3.68 -1.24
N ASP A 95 -10.42 3.39 -0.02
CA ASP A 95 -11.11 2.44 0.87
C ASP A 95 -12.54 2.86 1.19
N VAL A 96 -12.73 4.12 1.61
CA VAL A 96 -14.05 4.62 1.95
C VAL A 96 -14.95 4.76 0.72
N SER A 97 -14.39 5.16 -0.43
CA SER A 97 -15.15 5.27 -1.68
C SER A 97 -15.55 3.91 -2.24
N THR A 98 -14.66 2.91 -2.19
CA THR A 98 -14.96 1.54 -2.60
C THR A 98 -16.12 0.97 -1.79
N LEU A 99 -16.07 1.09 -0.46
CA LEU A 99 -17.14 0.58 0.40
C LEU A 99 -18.44 1.37 0.21
N SER A 100 -18.36 2.69 0.03
CA SER A 100 -19.53 3.52 -0.29
C SER A 100 -20.14 3.12 -1.64
N ALA A 101 -19.35 2.96 -2.68
CA ALA A 101 -19.81 2.56 -4.00
C ALA A 101 -20.47 1.19 -4.00
N SER A 102 -19.91 0.22 -3.28
CA SER A 102 -20.44 -1.14 -3.20
C SER A 102 -21.76 -1.25 -2.41
N THR A 103 -21.97 -0.36 -1.43
CA THR A 103 -23.13 -0.42 -0.54
C THR A 103 -24.24 0.54 -0.96
N TYR A 104 -23.91 1.72 -1.51
CA TYR A 104 -24.89 2.69 -1.97
C TYR A 104 -25.78 2.09 -3.07
N MET A 105 -27.10 2.10 -2.85
CA MET A 105 -28.12 1.50 -3.75
C MET A 105 -27.78 0.05 -4.19
N ARG A 106 -27.06 -0.71 -3.36
CA ARG A 106 -26.58 -2.10 -3.61
C ARG A 106 -25.58 -2.19 -4.77
N GLY A 107 -24.74 -1.18 -4.92
CA GLY A 107 -23.67 -1.11 -5.90
C GLY A 107 -23.92 -0.08 -6.99
N ILE A 108 -22.98 0.85 -7.12
CA ILE A 108 -22.92 1.81 -8.22
C ILE A 108 -21.53 1.74 -8.86
N LYS A 109 -21.45 2.11 -10.13
CA LYS A 109 -20.18 2.17 -10.87
C LYS A 109 -19.29 3.26 -10.33
N TRP A 110 -17.98 3.01 -10.32
CA TRP A 110 -17.02 4.00 -9.87
C TRP A 110 -15.70 3.94 -10.63
N GLU A 111 -14.95 5.03 -10.58
CA GLU A 111 -13.61 5.19 -11.15
C GLU A 111 -12.66 5.70 -10.06
N TYR A 112 -11.40 5.30 -10.13
CA TYR A 112 -10.40 5.70 -9.14
C TYR A 112 -9.24 6.47 -9.77
N TYR A 113 -8.89 7.57 -9.13
CA TYR A 113 -7.76 8.43 -9.47
C TYR A 113 -6.80 8.49 -8.26
N PRO A 114 -5.81 7.58 -8.18
CA PRO A 114 -4.83 7.59 -7.10
C PRO A 114 -3.96 8.84 -7.17
N THR A 115 -3.76 9.51 -6.04
CA THR A 115 -2.96 10.74 -5.95
C THR A 115 -1.70 10.58 -5.09
N THR A 116 -1.47 9.42 -4.49
CA THR A 116 -0.24 9.06 -3.79
C THR A 116 0.52 8.00 -4.57
N LEU A 117 1.87 8.01 -4.49
CA LEU A 117 2.66 7.00 -5.18
C LEU A 117 2.31 5.58 -4.69
N LEU A 118 2.12 5.40 -3.37
CA LEU A 118 1.65 4.13 -2.79
C LEU A 118 0.34 3.66 -3.46
N GLY A 119 -0.62 4.56 -3.61
CA GLY A 119 -1.87 4.26 -4.31
C GLY A 119 -1.63 3.84 -5.76
N MET A 120 -0.75 4.56 -6.47
CA MET A 120 -0.45 4.34 -7.89
C MET A 120 0.27 3.01 -8.15
N VAL A 121 1.19 2.59 -7.26
CA VAL A 121 2.03 1.40 -7.47
C VAL A 121 1.44 0.12 -6.89
N ASP A 122 0.50 0.22 -5.95
CA ASP A 122 0.00 -0.95 -5.20
C ASP A 122 -1.53 -0.96 -5.06
N SER A 123 -2.11 -0.08 -4.22
CA SER A 123 -3.48 -0.29 -3.73
C SER A 123 -4.56 -0.11 -4.80
N CYS A 124 -4.32 0.64 -5.87
CA CYS A 124 -5.30 0.98 -6.90
C CYS A 124 -5.84 -0.24 -7.66
N ILE A 125 -5.16 -1.38 -7.66
CA ILE A 125 -5.62 -2.61 -8.29
C ILE A 125 -5.82 -3.74 -7.28
N GLY A 126 -6.73 -4.67 -7.62
CA GLY A 126 -7.07 -5.83 -6.78
C GLY A 126 -8.35 -5.67 -5.97
N GLY A 127 -9.09 -4.56 -6.17
CA GLY A 127 -10.47 -4.36 -5.73
C GLY A 127 -10.74 -4.34 -4.22
N LYS A 128 -9.71 -4.41 -3.39
CA LYS A 128 -9.86 -4.43 -1.93
C LYS A 128 -10.27 -3.08 -1.37
N SER A 129 -11.18 -3.09 -0.41
CA SER A 129 -11.41 -1.99 0.52
C SER A 129 -11.19 -2.43 1.95
N SER A 130 -10.85 -1.49 2.83
CA SER A 130 -10.65 -1.81 4.23
C SER A 130 -10.86 -0.58 5.10
N ILE A 131 -11.75 -0.66 6.09
CA ILE A 131 -12.02 0.41 7.05
C ILE A 131 -11.75 -0.02 8.48
N ASN A 132 -11.58 0.95 9.36
CA ASN A 132 -11.34 0.75 10.78
C ASN A 132 -12.66 0.54 11.54
N VAL A 133 -12.63 -0.30 12.56
CA VAL A 133 -13.77 -0.56 13.45
C VAL A 133 -13.28 -0.49 14.90
N GLY A 134 -13.71 0.53 15.63
CA GLY A 134 -13.17 0.84 16.95
C GLY A 134 -11.67 1.08 16.88
N GLU A 135 -10.91 0.40 17.72
CA GLU A 135 -9.45 0.49 17.78
C GLU A 135 -8.73 -0.41 16.74
N PHE A 136 -9.48 -1.21 15.99
CA PHE A 136 -8.92 -2.17 15.06
C PHE A 136 -8.84 -1.59 13.65
N LYS A 137 -7.63 -1.50 13.09
CA LYS A 137 -7.41 -1.07 11.73
C LYS A 137 -7.74 -2.15 10.71
N ASN A 138 -8.31 -1.69 9.58
CA ASN A 138 -8.53 -2.54 8.40
C ASN A 138 -9.30 -3.84 8.72
N LEU A 139 -10.33 -3.75 9.56
CA LEU A 139 -11.08 -4.92 10.04
C LEU A 139 -12.27 -5.26 9.16
N ALA A 140 -12.93 -4.27 8.56
CA ALA A 140 -14.10 -4.46 7.71
C ALA A 140 -13.83 -3.93 6.30
N GLY A 141 -14.38 -4.59 5.31
CA GLY A 141 -14.20 -4.21 3.91
C GLY A 141 -14.75 -5.27 2.97
N ASN A 142 -14.55 -5.06 1.68
CA ASN A 142 -14.99 -5.98 0.64
C ASN A 142 -14.05 -5.94 -0.57
N PHE A 143 -14.37 -6.74 -1.58
CA PHE A 143 -13.78 -6.67 -2.91
C PHE A 143 -14.81 -6.02 -3.83
N TYR A 144 -14.52 -4.84 -4.37
CA TYR A 144 -15.37 -4.12 -5.31
C TYR A 144 -14.50 -3.28 -6.26
N PRO A 145 -14.01 -3.85 -7.37
CA PRO A 145 -13.10 -3.16 -8.27
C PRO A 145 -13.77 -1.97 -8.95
N PRO A 146 -13.02 -0.89 -9.28
CA PRO A 146 -13.52 0.20 -10.11
C PRO A 146 -13.70 -0.26 -11.56
N GLU A 147 -14.51 0.46 -12.36
CA GLU A 147 -14.54 0.25 -13.81
C GLU A 147 -13.24 0.71 -14.48
N LYS A 148 -12.59 1.73 -13.92
CA LYS A 148 -11.33 2.28 -14.42
C LYS A 148 -10.46 2.76 -13.27
N VAL A 149 -9.15 2.59 -13.44
CA VAL A 149 -8.11 3.25 -12.65
C VAL A 149 -7.37 4.21 -13.58
N ILE A 150 -7.29 5.48 -13.21
CA ILE A 150 -6.71 6.54 -14.04
C ILE A 150 -5.57 7.19 -13.25
N ILE A 151 -4.33 6.85 -13.61
CA ILE A 151 -3.12 7.22 -12.88
C ILE A 151 -2.42 8.34 -13.63
N ASP A 152 -2.48 9.54 -13.06
CA ASP A 152 -1.68 10.68 -13.51
C ASP A 152 -0.51 10.90 -12.56
N THR A 153 0.69 10.60 -13.02
CA THR A 153 1.90 10.71 -12.20
C THR A 153 2.28 12.15 -11.87
N SER A 154 1.65 13.15 -12.51
CA SER A 154 1.86 14.55 -12.14
C SER A 154 1.48 14.86 -10.69
N PHE A 155 0.55 14.11 -10.09
CA PHE A 155 0.23 14.25 -8.67
C PHE A 155 1.45 14.00 -7.74
N CYS A 156 2.44 13.24 -8.18
CA CYS A 156 3.67 13.02 -7.41
C CYS A 156 4.46 14.31 -7.15
N ARG A 157 4.28 15.35 -7.96
CA ARG A 157 4.98 16.66 -7.81
C ARG A 157 4.65 17.38 -6.50
N THR A 158 3.53 17.08 -5.89
CA THR A 158 3.06 17.72 -4.64
C THR A 158 3.11 16.79 -3.42
N LEU A 159 3.66 15.59 -3.58
CA LEU A 159 3.89 14.67 -2.47
C LEU A 159 5.11 15.12 -1.65
N GLU A 160 5.07 14.88 -0.37
CA GLU A 160 6.25 14.95 0.48
C GLU A 160 7.20 13.79 0.16
N GLU A 161 8.51 13.97 0.31
CA GLU A 161 9.50 12.91 -0.01
C GLU A 161 9.20 11.60 0.72
N VAL A 162 8.76 11.67 1.97
CA VAL A 162 8.38 10.48 2.74
C VAL A 162 7.22 9.72 2.07
N GLN A 163 6.28 10.40 1.43
CA GLN A 163 5.17 9.75 0.70
C GLN A 163 5.65 9.09 -0.60
N ILE A 164 6.69 9.64 -1.23
CA ILE A 164 7.35 9.00 -2.37
C ILE A 164 8.06 7.73 -1.88
N ILE A 165 8.81 7.82 -0.78
CA ILE A 165 9.53 6.67 -0.18
C ILE A 165 8.55 5.56 0.22
N GLU A 166 7.38 5.87 0.77
CA GLU A 166 6.33 4.89 1.05
C GLU A 166 5.93 4.09 -0.20
N GLY A 167 5.70 4.78 -1.31
CA GLY A 167 5.39 4.14 -2.59
C GLY A 167 6.56 3.32 -3.14
N LEU A 168 7.80 3.80 -2.99
CA LEU A 168 8.99 3.05 -3.40
C LEU A 168 9.12 1.73 -2.63
N PHE A 169 8.84 1.69 -1.33
CA PHE A 169 8.86 0.45 -0.55
C PHE A 169 7.79 -0.54 -1.01
N GLU A 170 6.60 -0.08 -1.35
CA GLU A 170 5.55 -0.96 -1.87
C GLU A 170 5.89 -1.51 -3.26
N ALA A 171 6.40 -0.68 -4.16
CA ALA A 171 6.87 -1.14 -5.47
C ALA A 171 8.04 -2.13 -5.34
N LEU A 172 9.00 -1.85 -4.45
CA LEU A 172 10.12 -2.73 -4.12
C LEU A 172 9.64 -4.11 -3.66
N LYS A 173 8.74 -4.13 -2.69
CA LYS A 173 8.12 -5.35 -2.13
C LYS A 173 7.48 -6.19 -3.24
N ILE A 174 6.67 -5.57 -4.10
CA ILE A 174 5.98 -6.25 -5.20
C ILE A 174 6.98 -6.82 -6.20
N CYS A 175 7.97 -6.03 -6.60
CA CYS A 175 8.98 -6.45 -7.56
C CYS A 175 9.90 -7.54 -7.01
N TYR A 176 10.19 -7.54 -5.70
CA TYR A 176 10.98 -8.60 -5.07
C TYR A 176 10.18 -9.90 -4.87
N ALA A 177 8.89 -9.81 -4.55
CA ALA A 177 8.03 -10.98 -4.43
C ALA A 177 7.87 -11.76 -5.74
N ASP A 178 8.16 -11.12 -6.87
CA ASP A 178 8.12 -11.74 -8.18
C ASP A 178 9.45 -12.41 -8.54
N SER A 179 9.42 -13.72 -8.69
CA SER A 179 10.60 -14.53 -9.04
C SER A 179 11.12 -14.34 -10.49
N GLN A 180 10.48 -13.49 -11.30
CA GLN A 180 10.81 -13.33 -12.75
C GLN A 180 11.79 -12.19 -13.04
N GLY A 181 12.57 -11.74 -12.04
CA GLY A 181 13.62 -10.74 -12.21
C GLY A 181 13.13 -9.29 -12.30
N THR A 182 11.90 -8.99 -11.89
CA THR A 182 11.38 -7.62 -11.84
C THR A 182 12.07 -6.76 -10.79
N PHE A 183 12.63 -7.35 -9.75
CA PHE A 183 13.46 -6.65 -8.77
C PHE A 183 14.67 -5.95 -9.40
N GLN A 184 15.37 -6.60 -10.34
CA GLN A 184 16.51 -5.98 -11.04
C GLN A 184 16.05 -4.80 -11.93
N LYS A 185 14.88 -4.93 -12.55
CA LYS A 185 14.27 -3.83 -13.32
C LYS A 185 13.89 -2.66 -12.41
N TYR A 186 13.33 -2.94 -11.24
CA TYR A 186 13.04 -1.91 -10.24
C TYR A 186 14.34 -1.16 -9.86
N LEU A 187 15.40 -1.86 -9.48
CA LEU A 187 16.68 -1.25 -9.13
C LEU A 187 17.26 -0.38 -10.26
N SER A 188 17.04 -0.74 -11.52
CA SER A 188 17.51 0.06 -12.65
C SER A 188 16.73 1.37 -12.86
N LEU A 189 15.51 1.46 -12.36
CA LEU A 189 14.66 2.66 -12.43
C LEU A 189 14.94 3.64 -11.28
N ILE A 190 15.48 3.15 -10.15
CA ILE A 190 15.64 3.98 -8.95
C ILE A 190 17.07 4.48 -8.84
N ASN A 191 17.24 5.78 -9.09
CA ASN A 191 18.51 6.48 -8.90
C ASN A 191 18.44 7.41 -7.68
N LEU A 192 18.93 6.95 -6.53
CA LEU A 192 18.93 7.74 -5.29
C LEU A 192 20.01 8.85 -5.23
N LYS A 193 20.80 9.03 -6.30
CA LYS A 193 21.78 10.13 -6.40
C LYS A 193 21.17 11.41 -6.97
N THR A 194 19.96 11.34 -7.52
CA THR A 194 19.17 12.48 -8.02
C THR A 194 18.01 12.75 -7.10
N SER A 195 17.27 13.82 -7.33
CA SER A 195 16.03 14.10 -6.60
C SER A 195 15.02 12.96 -6.79
N LEU A 196 14.27 12.60 -5.75
CA LEU A 196 13.17 11.63 -5.85
C LEU A 196 12.08 12.09 -6.83
N TYR A 197 11.96 13.38 -7.07
CA TYR A 197 10.99 13.94 -8.04
C TYR A 197 11.42 13.77 -9.51
N ASP A 198 12.70 13.40 -9.75
CA ASP A 198 13.24 13.14 -11.10
C ASP A 198 13.06 11.69 -11.54
N LEU A 199 12.47 10.83 -10.71
CA LEU A 199 12.22 9.43 -11.04
C LEU A 199 11.21 9.30 -12.19
N ASP A 200 11.40 8.30 -13.05
CA ASP A 200 10.39 7.93 -14.05
C ASP A 200 9.22 7.19 -13.38
N PHE A 201 8.30 7.98 -12.81
CA PHE A 201 7.12 7.43 -12.15
C PHE A 201 6.22 6.62 -13.10
N ILE A 202 6.19 6.93 -14.40
CA ILE A 202 5.38 6.16 -15.37
C ILE A 202 5.96 4.76 -15.49
N ALA A 203 7.27 4.64 -15.69
CA ALA A 203 7.93 3.33 -15.79
C ALA A 203 7.83 2.54 -14.47
N LEU A 204 8.01 3.21 -13.32
CA LEU A 204 7.90 2.59 -12.01
C LEU A 204 6.49 2.03 -11.75
N VAL A 205 5.46 2.84 -11.97
CA VAL A 205 4.06 2.46 -11.79
C VAL A 205 3.70 1.31 -12.73
N GLU A 206 4.05 1.40 -14.01
CA GLU A 206 3.80 0.33 -15.00
C GLU A 206 4.45 -0.99 -14.55
N LEU A 207 5.74 -0.95 -14.17
CA LEU A 207 6.46 -2.13 -13.69
C LEU A 207 5.78 -2.77 -12.49
N SER A 208 5.47 -1.98 -11.47
CA SER A 208 4.84 -2.46 -10.24
C SER A 208 3.46 -3.06 -10.51
N LEU A 209 2.61 -2.36 -11.26
CA LEU A 209 1.25 -2.80 -11.50
C LEU A 209 1.18 -4.02 -12.44
N LEU A 210 2.02 -4.09 -13.48
CA LEU A 210 2.09 -5.29 -14.33
C LEU A 210 2.62 -6.51 -13.57
N THR A 211 3.53 -6.29 -12.61
CA THR A 211 3.97 -7.34 -11.71
C THR A 211 2.85 -7.80 -10.79
N LYS A 212 2.18 -6.87 -10.10
CA LYS A 212 1.07 -7.17 -9.18
C LYS A 212 -0.14 -7.80 -9.91
N LYS A 213 -0.41 -7.39 -11.15
CA LYS A 213 -1.48 -7.96 -11.99
C LYS A 213 -1.40 -9.49 -12.05
N ARG A 214 -0.20 -10.06 -12.20
CA ARG A 214 -0.02 -11.52 -12.23
C ARG A 214 -0.49 -12.19 -10.96
N PHE A 215 -0.14 -11.62 -9.80
CA PHE A 215 -0.60 -12.12 -8.50
C PHE A 215 -2.12 -12.03 -8.35
N ILE A 216 -2.73 -10.93 -8.82
CA ILE A 216 -4.18 -10.73 -8.72
C ILE A 216 -4.93 -11.70 -9.63
N GLU A 217 -4.48 -11.89 -10.87
CA GLU A 217 -5.16 -12.75 -11.85
C GLU A 217 -5.00 -14.25 -11.52
N GLU A 218 -3.93 -14.63 -10.79
CA GLU A 218 -3.74 -15.98 -10.28
C GLU A 218 -4.49 -16.23 -8.96
N ASP A 219 -4.61 -15.19 -8.12
CA ASP A 219 -5.20 -15.29 -6.78
C ASP A 219 -5.97 -14.00 -6.44
N GLU A 220 -7.15 -13.86 -7.02
CA GLU A 220 -7.98 -12.65 -6.90
C GLU A 220 -8.32 -12.32 -5.44
N PHE A 221 -8.64 -13.34 -4.63
CA PHE A 221 -9.15 -13.18 -3.27
C PHE A 221 -8.09 -13.28 -2.16
N ASP A 222 -6.78 -13.28 -2.53
CA ASP A 222 -5.66 -13.24 -1.57
C ASP A 222 -5.64 -14.45 -0.61
N GLN A 223 -5.77 -15.64 -1.15
CA GLN A 223 -5.78 -16.90 -0.37
C GLN A 223 -4.56 -17.79 -0.63
N GLY A 224 -3.79 -17.51 -1.66
CA GLY A 224 -2.66 -18.29 -2.14
C GLY A 224 -1.40 -17.46 -2.37
N ILE A 225 -0.94 -17.41 -3.64
CA ILE A 225 0.34 -16.76 -4.00
C ILE A 225 0.35 -15.25 -3.71
N ARG A 226 -0.79 -14.58 -3.82
CA ARG A 226 -0.90 -13.14 -3.55
C ARG A 226 -0.56 -12.79 -2.10
N LEU A 227 -0.65 -13.76 -1.16
CA LEU A 227 -0.22 -13.57 0.23
C LEU A 227 1.26 -13.21 0.34
N LEU A 228 2.12 -13.57 -0.64
CA LEU A 228 3.53 -13.16 -0.67
C LEU A 228 3.70 -11.64 -0.72
N LEU A 229 2.73 -10.91 -1.25
CA LEU A 229 2.71 -9.44 -1.25
C LEU A 229 2.55 -8.84 0.17
N ASN A 230 2.33 -9.66 1.21
CA ASN A 230 2.43 -9.24 2.60
C ASN A 230 3.87 -9.25 3.14
N PHE A 231 4.88 -9.42 2.29
CA PHE A 231 6.29 -9.34 2.67
C PHE A 231 6.60 -8.02 3.38
N GLY A 232 7.25 -8.09 4.54
CA GLY A 232 7.48 -6.96 5.44
C GLY A 232 6.28 -6.52 6.29
N HIS A 233 5.04 -6.79 5.87
CA HIS A 233 3.84 -6.22 6.51
C HIS A 233 3.60 -6.68 7.94
N THR A 234 3.75 -7.96 8.25
CA THR A 234 3.47 -8.48 9.60
C THR A 234 4.36 -7.80 10.65
N PHE A 235 5.63 -7.62 10.34
CA PHE A 235 6.58 -6.90 11.18
C PHE A 235 6.37 -5.38 11.13
N GLY A 236 6.07 -4.83 9.94
CA GLY A 236 5.79 -3.42 9.74
C GLY A 236 4.56 -2.94 10.51
N HIS A 237 3.44 -3.67 10.46
CA HIS A 237 2.23 -3.34 11.23
C HIS A 237 2.50 -3.26 12.74
N ALA A 238 3.37 -4.14 13.26
CA ALA A 238 3.78 -4.09 14.65
C ALA A 238 4.54 -2.80 14.97
N ILE A 239 5.41 -2.33 14.06
CA ILE A 239 6.12 -1.04 14.19
C ILE A 239 5.14 0.13 14.12
N GLU A 240 4.23 0.15 13.13
CA GLU A 240 3.20 1.19 13.03
C GLU A 240 2.44 1.33 14.36
N ALA A 241 1.96 0.21 14.89
CA ALA A 241 1.18 0.19 16.13
C ALA A 241 2.04 0.58 17.36
N ALA A 242 3.28 0.10 17.45
CA ALA A 242 4.18 0.40 18.56
C ALA A 242 4.67 1.86 18.56
N THR A 243 4.71 2.51 17.40
CA THR A 243 5.06 3.93 17.24
C THR A 243 3.86 4.87 17.25
N HIS A 244 2.66 4.36 17.55
CA HIS A 244 1.42 5.13 17.46
C HIS A 244 1.26 5.80 16.07
N PHE A 245 1.61 5.06 15.01
CA PHE A 245 1.53 5.48 13.59
C PHE A 245 2.39 6.71 13.23
N LYS A 246 3.41 7.02 14.03
CA LYS A 246 4.44 8.02 13.67
C LYS A 246 5.30 7.51 12.51
N VAL A 247 5.64 6.23 12.49
CA VAL A 247 6.23 5.58 11.32
C VAL A 247 5.12 5.29 10.31
N LYS A 248 5.27 5.80 9.10
CA LYS A 248 4.30 5.66 8.02
C LYS A 248 4.32 4.26 7.42
N HIS A 249 3.21 3.84 6.82
CA HIS A 249 2.98 2.47 6.38
C HIS A 249 4.09 1.90 5.50
N GLY A 250 4.40 2.52 4.36
CA GLY A 250 5.43 2.03 3.46
C GLY A 250 6.81 1.98 4.10
N VAL A 251 7.15 2.97 4.95
CA VAL A 251 8.40 2.96 5.73
C VAL A 251 8.42 1.78 6.70
N ALA A 252 7.32 1.51 7.39
CA ALA A 252 7.20 0.36 8.27
C ALA A 252 7.35 -0.98 7.51
N VAL A 253 6.84 -1.07 6.29
CA VAL A 253 7.07 -2.23 5.40
C VAL A 253 8.55 -2.40 5.10
N GLY A 254 9.29 -1.32 4.78
CA GLY A 254 10.74 -1.35 4.57
C GLY A 254 11.49 -1.88 5.81
N LEU A 255 11.16 -1.38 6.99
CA LEU A 255 11.70 -1.88 8.27
C LEU A 255 11.34 -3.35 8.49
N GLY A 256 10.12 -3.73 8.17
CA GLY A 256 9.64 -5.11 8.25
C GLY A 256 10.39 -6.07 7.34
N ILE A 257 10.87 -5.61 6.17
CA ILE A 257 11.74 -6.38 5.28
C ILE A 257 13.08 -6.67 5.95
N LEU A 258 13.70 -5.69 6.64
CA LEU A 258 14.94 -5.89 7.40
C LEU A 258 14.76 -6.93 8.51
N ILE A 259 13.63 -6.86 9.25
CA ILE A 259 13.33 -7.82 10.31
C ILE A 259 13.09 -9.22 9.72
N ALA A 260 12.37 -9.33 8.61
CA ALA A 260 12.13 -10.58 7.92
C ALA A 260 13.45 -11.23 7.47
N HIS A 261 14.40 -10.42 6.96
CA HIS A 261 15.74 -10.91 6.62
C HIS A 261 16.48 -11.44 7.84
N ASN A 262 16.60 -10.63 8.91
CA ASN A 262 17.30 -11.03 10.13
C ASN A 262 16.74 -12.32 10.72
N LEU A 263 15.40 -12.46 10.73
CA LEU A 263 14.74 -13.66 11.21
C LEU A 263 15.00 -14.87 10.30
N SER A 264 15.00 -14.68 8.98
CA SER A 264 15.28 -15.74 8.00
C SER A 264 16.70 -16.28 8.15
N VAL A 265 17.70 -15.42 8.39
CA VAL A 265 19.10 -15.81 8.66
C VAL A 265 19.19 -16.62 9.94
N VAL A 266 18.57 -16.15 11.03
CA VAL A 266 18.61 -16.87 12.33
C VAL A 266 17.93 -18.22 12.26
N LEU A 267 16.91 -18.37 11.42
CA LEU A 267 16.21 -19.65 11.19
C LEU A 267 16.92 -20.56 10.18
N GLY A 268 18.00 -20.09 9.56
CA GLY A 268 18.73 -20.85 8.54
C GLY A 268 17.96 -21.03 7.23
N LEU A 269 16.99 -20.17 6.95
CA LEU A 269 16.20 -20.19 5.71
C LEU A 269 16.95 -19.56 4.55
N ILE A 270 17.87 -18.64 4.84
CA ILE A 270 18.75 -17.98 3.86
C ILE A 270 20.12 -17.78 4.47
N ASP A 271 21.15 -17.83 3.64
CA ASP A 271 22.52 -17.46 4.04
C ASP A 271 22.64 -15.93 4.10
N GLU A 272 23.33 -15.42 5.12
CA GLU A 272 23.55 -13.97 5.30
C GLU A 272 24.29 -13.35 4.11
N SER A 273 25.12 -14.14 3.41
CA SER A 273 25.88 -13.73 2.22
C SER A 273 25.10 -13.81 0.90
N ASN A 274 23.81 -14.16 0.94
CA ASN A 274 22.98 -14.24 -0.27
C ASN A 274 22.95 -12.91 -1.02
N GLN A 275 23.47 -12.90 -2.25
CA GLN A 275 23.71 -11.69 -3.03
C GLN A 275 22.45 -10.93 -3.41
N THR A 276 21.36 -11.63 -3.67
CA THR A 276 20.08 -11.00 -4.06
C THR A 276 19.43 -10.34 -2.84
N ALA A 277 19.41 -11.03 -1.71
CA ALA A 277 18.92 -10.47 -0.45
C ALA A 277 19.76 -9.27 0.01
N MET A 278 21.09 -9.36 -0.07
CA MET A 278 21.98 -8.25 0.28
C MET A 278 21.70 -6.99 -0.55
N LYS A 279 21.51 -7.12 -1.86
CA LYS A 279 21.11 -5.97 -2.72
C LYS A 279 19.79 -5.35 -2.28
N LEU A 280 18.81 -6.17 -1.88
CA LEU A 280 17.55 -5.67 -1.36
C LEU A 280 17.76 -4.91 -0.04
N ILE A 281 18.48 -5.51 0.91
CA ILE A 281 18.75 -4.94 2.23
C ILE A 281 19.51 -3.62 2.12
N ASP A 282 20.53 -3.56 1.26
CA ASP A 282 21.29 -2.32 1.01
C ASP A 282 20.39 -1.23 0.43
N HIS A 283 19.53 -1.56 -0.52
CA HIS A 283 18.60 -0.61 -1.10
C HIS A 283 17.55 -0.12 -0.09
N VAL A 284 17.01 -1.02 0.72
CA VAL A 284 16.09 -0.67 1.82
C VAL A 284 16.76 0.32 2.78
N LYS A 285 18.00 0.05 3.20
CA LYS A 285 18.76 0.94 4.09
C LYS A 285 18.99 2.33 3.46
N GLN A 286 19.33 2.38 2.18
CA GLN A 286 19.51 3.64 1.45
C GLN A 286 18.22 4.48 1.45
N LEU A 287 17.05 3.88 1.26
CA LEU A 287 15.76 4.59 1.34
C LEU A 287 15.44 5.03 2.77
N LEU A 288 15.70 4.19 3.78
CA LEU A 288 15.42 4.53 5.18
C LEU A 288 16.25 5.71 5.70
N VAL A 289 17.47 5.89 5.22
CA VAL A 289 18.32 7.05 5.56
C VAL A 289 17.66 8.37 5.15
N LEU A 290 16.84 8.37 4.10
CA LEU A 290 16.14 9.57 3.61
C LEU A 290 14.90 9.93 4.46
N VAL A 291 14.49 9.08 5.41
CA VAL A 291 13.31 9.32 6.24
C VAL A 291 13.68 10.14 7.48
N PRO A 292 13.16 11.37 7.64
CA PRO A 292 13.49 12.23 8.76
C PRO A 292 13.11 11.60 10.12
N GLU A 293 13.91 11.85 11.14
CA GLU A 293 13.65 11.46 12.55
C GLU A 293 13.39 9.96 12.80
N LEU A 294 13.55 9.10 11.79
CA LEU A 294 13.22 7.68 11.90
C LEU A 294 13.92 7.01 13.08
N LYS A 295 15.23 7.22 13.24
CA LYS A 295 16.01 6.67 14.37
C LYS A 295 15.48 7.12 15.71
N THR A 296 15.15 8.40 15.85
CA THR A 296 14.61 8.98 17.08
C THR A 296 13.26 8.36 17.43
N ILE A 297 12.37 8.19 16.45
CA ILE A 297 11.08 7.56 16.67
C ILE A 297 11.26 6.10 17.11
N LEU A 298 12.12 5.35 16.43
CA LEU A 298 12.34 3.93 16.68
C LEU A 298 13.05 3.66 18.01
N SER A 299 13.95 4.55 18.46
CA SER A 299 14.64 4.42 19.75
C SER A 299 13.71 4.47 20.97
N CYS A 300 12.50 4.99 20.79
CA CYS A 300 11.46 5.04 21.82
C CYS A 300 10.58 3.77 21.88
N VAL A 301 10.78 2.81 20.97
CA VAL A 301 9.95 1.59 20.89
C VAL A 301 10.43 0.59 21.95
N ASP A 302 9.57 0.27 22.90
CA ASP A 302 9.80 -0.83 23.85
C ASP A 302 9.64 -2.18 23.11
N PRO A 303 10.66 -3.07 23.13
CA PRO A 303 10.57 -4.40 22.54
C PRO A 303 9.40 -5.25 23.06
N VAL A 304 8.96 -5.05 24.30
CA VAL A 304 7.79 -5.73 24.87
C VAL A 304 6.51 -5.23 24.20
N VAL A 305 6.41 -3.93 23.96
CA VAL A 305 5.28 -3.36 23.23
C VAL A 305 5.28 -3.86 21.79
N TYR A 306 6.45 -3.89 21.13
CA TYR A 306 6.59 -4.39 19.77
C TYR A 306 6.09 -5.83 19.61
N ILE A 307 6.57 -6.78 20.45
CA ILE A 307 6.15 -8.20 20.36
C ILE A 307 4.66 -8.38 20.65
N ASN A 308 4.09 -7.62 21.58
CA ASN A 308 2.66 -7.65 21.86
C ASN A 308 1.85 -7.18 20.64
N LYS A 309 2.29 -6.13 19.93
CA LYS A 309 1.66 -5.66 18.70
C LYS A 309 1.81 -6.65 17.55
N PHE A 310 2.98 -7.29 17.42
CA PHE A 310 3.21 -8.36 16.46
C PHE A 310 2.25 -9.54 16.70
N SER A 311 2.16 -10.00 17.95
CA SER A 311 1.31 -11.15 18.33
C SER A 311 -0.18 -10.92 18.08
N ALA A 312 -0.62 -9.67 18.02
CA ALA A 312 -2.01 -9.26 17.77
C ALA A 312 -2.36 -9.13 16.27
N ASP A 313 -1.41 -9.34 15.34
CA ASP A 313 -1.71 -9.23 13.89
C ASP A 313 -2.75 -10.29 13.49
N LYS A 314 -3.77 -9.84 12.75
CA LYS A 314 -4.91 -10.66 12.29
C LYS A 314 -4.54 -11.84 11.37
N LYS A 315 -3.32 -11.85 10.82
CA LYS A 315 -2.80 -12.92 9.96
C LYS A 315 -2.38 -14.16 10.75
N HIS A 316 -2.19 -14.01 12.06
CA HIS A 316 -1.85 -15.13 12.94
C HIS A 316 -3.06 -16.02 13.21
N THR A 317 -2.79 -17.30 13.45
CA THR A 317 -3.81 -18.23 13.96
C THR A 317 -3.78 -18.24 15.50
N MET A 318 -4.64 -19.05 16.13
CA MET A 318 -4.65 -19.22 17.57
C MET A 318 -3.28 -19.73 18.07
N ASP A 319 -2.71 -20.69 17.37
CA ASP A 319 -1.51 -21.43 17.80
C ASP A 319 -0.24 -20.98 17.08
N ASN A 320 -0.34 -20.31 15.93
CA ASN A 320 0.80 -20.01 15.08
C ASN A 320 0.92 -18.54 14.71
N TYR A 321 2.15 -18.06 14.68
CA TYR A 321 2.53 -16.85 13.96
C TYR A 321 2.70 -17.14 12.46
N MET A 322 2.32 -16.19 11.62
CA MET A 322 2.46 -16.28 10.17
C MET A 322 3.29 -15.07 9.68
N ALA A 323 4.32 -15.33 8.89
CA ALA A 323 5.11 -14.25 8.25
C ALA A 323 5.58 -14.67 6.87
N ILE A 324 5.86 -13.70 6.02
CA ILE A 324 6.54 -13.91 4.74
C ILE A 324 8.02 -13.70 4.99
N LEU A 325 8.82 -14.73 4.70
CA LEU A 325 10.25 -14.78 4.94
C LEU A 325 11.01 -15.10 3.66
N PHE A 326 12.32 -14.87 3.68
CA PHE A 326 13.23 -15.25 2.60
C PHE A 326 13.44 -16.77 2.56
N ARG A 327 13.75 -17.29 1.37
CA ARG A 327 14.17 -18.64 1.09
C ARG A 327 15.49 -18.64 0.29
N SER A 328 16.29 -19.69 0.42
CA SER A 328 17.64 -19.79 -0.15
C SER A 328 17.70 -19.73 -1.68
N ASP A 329 16.60 -19.95 -2.37
CA ASP A 329 16.48 -19.91 -3.84
C ASP A 329 16.02 -18.54 -4.38
N ASP A 330 16.28 -17.47 -3.63
CA ASP A 330 15.88 -16.09 -3.94
C ASP A 330 14.36 -15.87 -4.02
N GLN A 331 13.58 -16.76 -3.42
CA GLN A 331 12.12 -16.64 -3.33
C GLN A 331 11.67 -16.26 -1.93
N LEU A 332 10.41 -15.88 -1.85
CA LEU A 332 9.72 -15.68 -0.58
C LEU A 332 8.89 -16.92 -0.22
N ILE A 333 8.72 -17.16 1.06
CA ILE A 333 7.89 -18.23 1.59
C ILE A 333 6.96 -17.72 2.67
N ARG A 334 5.70 -18.17 2.66
CA ARG A 334 4.81 -18.06 3.81
C ARG A 334 5.21 -19.07 4.86
N HIS A 335 5.77 -18.61 5.96
CA HIS A 335 6.28 -19.43 7.04
C HIS A 335 5.37 -19.37 8.27
N SER A 336 5.18 -20.52 8.91
CA SER A 336 4.39 -20.71 10.12
C SER A 336 5.30 -21.08 11.28
N PHE A 337 5.12 -20.45 12.44
CA PHE A 337 5.84 -20.75 13.67
C PHE A 337 4.86 -21.08 14.80
N ASP A 338 5.13 -22.10 15.60
CA ASP A 338 4.39 -22.30 16.84
C ASP A 338 4.66 -21.12 17.79
N LYS A 339 3.61 -20.57 18.38
CA LYS A 339 3.73 -19.50 19.38
C LYS A 339 4.47 -20.04 20.60
N SER A 340 5.63 -19.47 20.89
CA SER A 340 6.46 -19.87 22.02
C SER A 340 7.39 -18.73 22.44
N GLN A 341 7.79 -18.73 23.70
CA GLN A 341 8.75 -17.76 24.23
C GLN A 341 10.07 -17.73 23.43
N LYS A 342 10.51 -18.90 22.92
CA LYS A 342 11.70 -18.98 22.08
C LYS A 342 11.52 -18.21 20.77
N ILE A 343 10.37 -18.36 20.10
CA ILE A 343 10.08 -17.64 18.85
C ILE A 343 9.91 -16.14 19.12
N ASP A 344 9.25 -15.75 20.21
CA ASP A 344 9.13 -14.34 20.61
C ASP A 344 10.51 -13.69 20.79
N GLN A 345 11.46 -14.40 21.43
CA GLN A 345 12.84 -13.93 21.60
C GLN A 345 13.58 -13.78 20.25
N LEU A 346 13.37 -14.69 19.29
CA LEU A 346 13.97 -14.58 17.95
C LEU A 346 13.40 -13.38 17.16
N ILE A 347 12.10 -13.14 17.27
CA ILE A 347 11.43 -11.99 16.63
C ILE A 347 11.93 -10.67 17.23
N VAL A 348 11.97 -10.57 18.57
CA VAL A 348 12.51 -9.41 19.27
C VAL A 348 13.99 -9.21 18.93
N GLY A 349 14.80 -10.27 18.93
CA GLY A 349 16.20 -10.20 18.55
C GLY A 349 16.40 -9.70 17.12
N SER A 350 15.52 -10.10 16.18
CA SER A 350 15.56 -9.64 14.79
C SER A 350 15.16 -8.16 14.66
N PHE A 351 14.20 -7.71 15.48
CA PHE A 351 13.85 -6.28 15.61
C PHE A 351 15.02 -5.46 16.16
N MET A 352 15.67 -5.93 17.23
CA MET A 352 16.83 -5.22 17.82
C MET A 352 18.00 -5.10 16.84
N ARG A 353 18.33 -6.19 16.10
CA ARG A 353 19.34 -6.15 15.04
C ARG A 353 18.99 -5.14 13.93
N MET A 354 17.73 -5.03 13.57
CA MET A 354 17.28 -4.00 12.63
C MET A 354 17.58 -2.60 13.16
N LEU A 355 17.27 -2.31 14.44
CA LEU A 355 17.58 -1.02 15.07
C LEU A 355 19.07 -0.69 15.07
N GLU A 356 19.91 -1.68 15.37
CA GLU A 356 21.38 -1.54 15.37
C GLU A 356 21.94 -1.29 13.95
N SER A 357 21.24 -1.75 12.92
CA SER A 357 21.70 -1.67 11.52
C SER A 357 21.33 -0.37 10.80
N LEU A 358 20.48 0.46 11.41
CA LEU A 358 20.09 1.80 10.94
C LEU A 358 21.06 2.88 11.42
#